data_507731137faceb884970023b23f3981f
#
_entry.id   507731137faceb884970023b23f3981f
#
_cell.length_a   1.000
_cell.length_b   1.000
_cell.length_c   1.000
_cell.angle_alpha   90.00
_cell.angle_beta   90.00
_cell.angle_gamma   90.00
#
_symmetry.space_group_name_H-M   'P 1'
#
loop_
_entity.id
_entity.type
_entity.pdbx_description
1 polymer ?
#
loop_
_entity_poly.entity_id
_entity_poly.type
_entity_poly.pdbx_seq_one_letter_code
_entity_poly.pdbx_strand_id
1 'polypeptide(L)'
;GIVNGTTNFILTKMTQEGMEFKDALALATELGYAEADPTADIEGLDAGRKVAILASVAFNSRVVFNDVYTEGIAKITSKDIHYAKEMGRDIKLLDADPQFPSACNCK
;
A
#
# COMPACT_ATOMS: atom_id res chain seq x y z
N GLY A 1 1.59 -9.96 -0.73
CA GLY A 1 0.87 -9.57 -1.93
C GLY A 1 0.41 -8.12 -1.92
N ILE A 2 -0.31 -7.71 -2.94
CA ILE A 2 -0.90 -6.36 -3.06
C ILE A 2 -2.41 -6.53 -3.07
N VAL A 3 -3.09 -5.94 -2.08
CA VAL A 3 -4.54 -6.10 -1.90
C VAL A 3 -5.32 -4.79 -1.98
N ASN A 4 -4.64 -3.65 -2.18
CA ASN A 4 -5.29 -2.35 -2.29
C ASN A 4 -4.94 -1.70 -3.64
N GLY A 5 -5.95 -1.55 -4.50
CA GLY A 5 -5.78 -0.98 -5.84
C GLY A 5 -5.52 0.52 -5.83
N THR A 6 -6.11 1.24 -4.89
CA THR A 6 -5.97 2.70 -4.79
C THR A 6 -4.54 3.10 -4.47
N THR A 7 -3.94 2.48 -3.47
CA THR A 7 -2.53 2.74 -3.11
C THR A 7 -1.59 2.32 -4.23
N ASN A 8 -1.87 1.19 -4.87
CA ASN A 8 -1.06 0.76 -6.02
C ASN A 8 -1.13 1.76 -7.17
N PHE A 9 -2.31 2.29 -7.46
CA PHE A 9 -2.49 3.34 -8.47
C PHE A 9 -1.67 4.59 -8.14
N ILE A 10 -1.79 5.08 -6.90
CA ILE A 10 -1.07 6.28 -6.44
C ILE A 10 0.44 6.09 -6.57
N LEU A 11 0.97 5.01 -6.03
CA LEU A 11 2.41 4.74 -6.06
C LEU A 11 2.92 4.52 -7.49
N THR A 12 2.12 3.89 -8.34
CA THR A 12 2.47 3.70 -9.75
C THR A 12 2.55 5.04 -10.49
N LYS A 13 1.60 5.94 -10.27
CA LYS A 13 1.62 7.29 -10.88
C LYS A 13 2.82 8.10 -10.41
N MET A 14 3.15 8.02 -9.12
CA MET A 14 4.35 8.65 -8.58
C MET A 14 5.62 8.12 -9.24
N THR A 15 5.68 6.81 -9.49
CA THR A 15 6.85 6.15 -10.10
C THR A 15 6.98 6.45 -11.58
N GLN A 16 5.90 6.30 -12.33
CA GLN A 16 5.93 6.41 -13.80
C GLN A 16 5.92 7.85 -14.31
N GLU A 17 5.17 8.71 -13.65
CA GLU A 17 4.96 10.09 -14.10
C GLU A 17 5.66 11.13 -13.24
N GLY A 18 6.35 10.71 -12.18
CA GLY A 18 7.04 11.61 -11.26
C GLY A 18 6.10 12.52 -10.47
N MET A 19 4.84 12.13 -10.31
CA MET A 19 3.84 12.94 -9.60
C MET A 19 4.14 12.98 -8.11
N GLU A 20 3.78 14.10 -7.48
CA GLU A 20 3.75 14.18 -6.02
C GLU A 20 2.57 13.36 -5.47
N PHE A 21 2.68 12.88 -4.23
CA PHE A 21 1.63 12.10 -3.58
C PHE A 21 0.27 12.82 -3.65
N LYS A 22 0.25 14.11 -3.35
CA LYS A 22 -0.96 14.94 -3.37
C LYS A 22 -1.64 14.93 -4.73
N ASP A 23 -0.87 15.06 -5.81
CA ASP A 23 -1.39 15.10 -7.18
C ASP A 23 -1.89 13.73 -7.61
N ALA A 24 -1.17 12.67 -7.28
CA ALA A 24 -1.58 11.30 -7.56
C ALA A 24 -2.87 10.93 -6.81
N LEU A 25 -3.00 11.36 -5.56
CA LEU A 25 -4.22 11.14 -4.78
C LEU A 25 -5.41 11.92 -5.38
N ALA A 26 -5.20 13.16 -5.79
CA ALA A 26 -6.24 13.96 -6.44
C ALA A 26 -6.71 13.30 -7.73
N LEU A 27 -5.80 12.79 -8.54
CA LEU A 27 -6.13 12.06 -9.77
C LEU A 27 -6.89 10.77 -9.46
N ALA A 28 -6.49 10.01 -8.46
CA ALA A 28 -7.19 8.81 -8.03
C ALA A 28 -8.64 9.11 -7.61
N THR A 29 -8.86 10.21 -6.92
CA THR A 29 -10.19 10.67 -6.51
C THR A 29 -11.03 11.06 -7.74
N GLU A 30 -10.45 11.81 -8.65
CA GLU A 30 -11.12 12.23 -9.89
C GLU A 30 -11.56 11.05 -10.76
N LEU A 31 -10.72 10.02 -10.84
CA LEU A 31 -11.00 8.82 -11.63
C LEU A 31 -11.90 7.80 -10.91
N GLY A 32 -12.26 8.05 -9.65
CA GLY A 32 -13.15 7.19 -8.88
C GLY A 32 -12.46 6.03 -8.16
N TYR A 33 -11.14 5.96 -8.15
CA TYR A 33 -10.39 4.95 -7.39
C TYR A 33 -10.35 5.25 -5.89
N ALA A 34 -10.30 6.52 -5.53
CA ALA A 34 -10.31 6.96 -4.13
C ALA A 34 -11.62 7.70 -3.82
N GLU A 35 -12.14 7.49 -2.62
CA GLU A 35 -13.30 8.21 -2.11
C GLU A 35 -12.90 9.62 -1.63
N ALA A 36 -13.89 10.46 -1.29
CA ALA A 36 -13.65 11.79 -0.74
C ALA A 36 -12.82 11.74 0.55
N ASP A 37 -13.02 10.71 1.37
CA ASP A 37 -12.17 10.41 2.52
C ASP A 37 -11.35 9.14 2.24
N PRO A 38 -10.10 9.27 1.75
CA PRO A 38 -9.28 8.13 1.39
C PRO A 38 -8.48 7.53 2.56
N THR A 39 -8.79 7.91 3.80
CA THR A 39 -8.01 7.54 4.99
C THR A 39 -7.78 6.02 5.10
N ALA A 40 -8.83 5.23 4.87
CA ALA A 40 -8.71 3.77 4.98
C ALA A 40 -7.68 3.19 4.00
N ASP A 41 -7.54 3.79 2.84
CA ASP A 41 -6.56 3.35 1.83
C ASP A 41 -5.15 3.86 2.16
N ILE A 42 -4.99 5.17 2.31
CA ILE A 42 -3.66 5.79 2.43
C ILE A 42 -2.97 5.50 3.77
N GLU A 43 -3.74 5.22 4.82
CA GLU A 43 -3.20 4.83 6.12
C GLU A 43 -3.00 3.31 6.27
N GLY A 44 -3.33 2.53 5.26
CA GLY A 44 -3.13 1.09 5.25
C GLY A 44 -4.20 0.30 6.01
N LEU A 45 -5.28 0.94 6.43
CA LEU A 45 -6.34 0.28 7.23
C LEU A 45 -7.11 -0.77 6.42
N ASP A 46 -7.42 -0.47 5.18
CA ASP A 46 -8.11 -1.42 4.28
C ASP A 46 -7.25 -2.66 4.05
N ALA A 47 -5.97 -2.45 3.72
CA ALA A 47 -5.01 -3.55 3.54
C ALA A 47 -4.87 -4.38 4.82
N GLY A 48 -4.75 -3.71 5.98
CA GLY A 48 -4.65 -4.41 7.26
C GLY A 48 -5.86 -5.27 7.60
N ARG A 49 -7.08 -4.78 7.29
CA ARG A 49 -8.31 -5.55 7.48
C ARG A 49 -8.34 -6.77 6.56
N LYS A 50 -7.93 -6.61 5.31
CA LYS A 50 -7.83 -7.71 4.35
C LYS A 50 -6.82 -8.77 4.80
N VAL A 51 -5.68 -8.35 5.31
CA VAL A 51 -4.67 -9.27 5.88
C VAL A 51 -5.25 -10.07 7.03
N ALA A 52 -5.98 -9.42 7.95
CA ALA A 52 -6.60 -10.12 9.07
C ALA A 52 -7.58 -11.21 8.60
N ILE A 53 -8.40 -10.91 7.60
CA ILE A 53 -9.33 -11.88 7.01
C ILE A 53 -8.58 -13.03 6.34
N LEU A 54 -7.60 -12.72 5.50
CA LEU A 54 -6.82 -13.72 4.77
C LEU A 54 -6.02 -14.62 5.72
N ALA A 55 -5.41 -14.05 6.75
CA ALA A 55 -4.67 -14.80 7.76
C ALA A 55 -5.60 -15.73 8.55
N SER A 56 -6.80 -15.26 8.90
CA SER A 56 -7.80 -16.08 9.61
C SER A 56 -8.18 -17.30 8.79
N VAL A 57 -8.37 -17.14 7.49
CA VAL A 57 -8.68 -18.25 6.58
C VAL A 57 -7.49 -19.17 6.35
N ALA A 58 -6.32 -18.59 6.06
CA ALA A 58 -5.12 -19.35 5.69
C ALA A 58 -4.59 -20.20 6.85
N PHE A 59 -4.64 -19.68 8.07
CA PHE A 59 -4.08 -20.34 9.25
C PHE A 59 -5.13 -20.98 10.15
N ASN A 60 -6.40 -20.96 9.74
CA ASN A 60 -7.52 -21.50 10.50
C ASN A 60 -7.53 -21.00 11.95
N SER A 61 -7.24 -19.73 12.14
CA SER A 61 -7.14 -19.05 13.43
C SER A 61 -7.88 -17.73 13.37
N ARG A 62 -8.32 -17.24 14.52
CA ARG A 62 -8.93 -15.92 14.59
C ARG A 62 -7.85 -14.84 14.66
N VAL A 63 -7.66 -14.12 13.56
CA VAL A 63 -6.78 -12.95 13.49
C VAL A 63 -7.67 -11.71 13.31
N VAL A 64 -7.54 -10.74 14.21
CA VAL A 64 -8.28 -9.48 14.15
C VAL A 64 -7.37 -8.36 13.68
N PHE A 65 -7.97 -7.25 13.23
CA PHE A 65 -7.23 -6.11 12.72
C PHE A 65 -6.15 -5.60 13.68
N ASN A 66 -6.43 -5.60 14.99
CA ASN A 66 -5.48 -5.13 16.00
C ASN A 66 -4.23 -6.01 16.12
N ASP A 67 -4.27 -7.23 15.61
CA ASP A 67 -3.10 -8.13 15.58
C ASP A 67 -2.17 -7.84 14.40
N VAL A 68 -2.60 -6.98 13.47
CA VAL A 68 -1.87 -6.69 12.23
C VAL A 68 -1.12 -5.37 12.37
N TYR A 69 0.19 -5.40 12.19
CA TYR A 69 0.97 -4.17 12.05
C TYR A 69 0.63 -3.51 10.70
N THR A 70 0.24 -2.25 10.75
CA THR A 70 -0.13 -1.50 9.54
C THR A 70 0.67 -0.23 9.41
N GLU A 71 1.05 0.08 8.18
CA GLU A 71 1.73 1.32 7.84
C GLU A 71 1.17 1.83 6.51
N GLY A 72 0.79 3.10 6.47
CA GLY A 72 0.23 3.73 5.29
C GLY A 72 1.28 4.31 4.36
N ILE A 73 0.81 4.91 3.27
CA ILE A 73 1.66 5.52 2.23
C ILE A 73 1.68 7.05 2.29
N ALA A 74 0.95 7.66 3.21
CA ALA A 74 0.78 9.12 3.27
C ALA A 74 2.10 9.90 3.42
N LYS A 75 3.14 9.27 3.96
CA LYS A 75 4.46 9.87 4.16
C LYS A 75 5.44 9.61 3.02
N ILE A 76 5.06 8.84 2.01
CA ILE A 76 5.92 8.58 0.86
C ILE A 76 5.96 9.84 -0.01
N THR A 77 7.17 10.27 -0.37
CA THR A 77 7.41 11.44 -1.19
C THR A 77 7.90 11.04 -2.59
N SER A 78 7.81 11.98 -3.53
CA SER A 78 8.42 11.77 -4.87
C SER A 78 9.91 11.52 -4.79
N LYS A 79 10.58 12.09 -3.79
CA LYS A 79 12.00 11.89 -3.53
C LYS A 79 12.30 10.44 -3.12
N ASP A 80 11.46 9.84 -2.26
CA ASP A 80 11.58 8.43 -1.89
C ASP A 80 11.43 7.52 -3.11
N ILE A 81 10.46 7.81 -3.96
CA ILE A 81 10.23 7.09 -5.22
C ILE A 81 11.45 7.21 -6.13
N HIS A 82 12.01 8.40 -6.26
CA HIS A 82 13.19 8.64 -7.08
C HIS A 82 14.40 7.82 -6.60
N TYR A 83 14.66 7.81 -5.30
CA TYR A 83 15.75 7.02 -4.72
C TYR A 83 15.55 5.51 -4.95
N ALA A 84 14.32 5.02 -4.77
CA ALA A 84 14.01 3.61 -5.04
C ALA A 84 14.26 3.26 -6.51
N LYS A 85 13.85 4.13 -7.42
CA LYS A 85 14.04 3.95 -8.85
C LYS A 85 15.53 3.92 -9.24
N GLU A 86 16.34 4.76 -8.63
CA GLU A 86 17.81 4.75 -8.84
C GLU A 86 18.43 3.43 -8.40
N MET A 87 17.84 2.76 -7.39
CA MET A 87 18.27 1.44 -6.94
C MET A 87 17.64 0.30 -7.75
N GLY A 88 16.88 0.59 -8.80
CA GLY A 88 16.18 -0.39 -9.61
C GLY A 88 15.00 -1.04 -8.91
N ARG A 89 14.33 -0.32 -8.01
CA ARG A 89 13.22 -0.81 -7.18
C ARG A 89 12.00 0.07 -7.29
N ASP A 90 10.84 -0.53 -7.04
CA ASP A 90 9.55 0.16 -6.93
C ASP A 90 9.06 0.11 -5.49
N ILE A 91 8.36 1.16 -5.06
CA ILE A 91 7.70 1.19 -3.75
C ILE A 91 6.27 0.73 -3.93
N LYS A 92 5.84 -0.25 -3.13
CA LYS A 92 4.49 -0.81 -3.11
C LYS A 92 4.01 -0.99 -1.68
N LEU A 93 2.69 -0.93 -1.47
CA LEU A 93 2.08 -1.36 -0.23
C LEU A 93 1.90 -2.88 -0.28
N LEU A 94 2.59 -3.60 0.58
CA LEU A 94 2.61 -5.05 0.58
C LEU A 94 1.98 -5.63 1.84
N ASP A 95 1.23 -6.71 1.65
CA ASP A 95 0.77 -7.57 2.74
C ASP A 95 1.71 -8.76 2.86
N ALA A 96 2.18 -9.00 4.07
CA ALA A 96 3.11 -10.08 4.34
C ALA A 96 2.81 -10.74 5.69
N ASP A 97 3.04 -12.06 5.74
CA ASP A 97 3.04 -12.79 7.00
C ASP A 97 4.40 -12.58 7.68
N PRO A 98 4.44 -12.18 8.96
CA PRO A 98 5.71 -12.02 9.69
C PRO A 98 6.55 -13.29 9.77
N GLN A 99 5.95 -14.47 9.61
CA GLN A 99 6.66 -15.75 9.58
C GLN A 99 7.42 -15.97 8.27
N PHE A 100 7.15 -15.16 7.24
CA PHE A 100 7.82 -15.23 5.94
C PHE A 100 8.41 -13.87 5.56
N PRO A 101 9.45 -13.40 6.28
CA PRO A 101 10.01 -12.05 6.08
C PRO A 101 10.67 -11.82 4.72
N SER A 102 10.92 -12.85 3.95
CA SER A 102 11.49 -12.75 2.61
C SER A 102 10.54 -12.14 1.57
N ALA A 103 9.30 -11.88 1.92
CA ALA A 103 8.33 -11.22 1.04
C ALA A 103 8.65 -9.74 0.77
N CYS A 104 9.65 -9.18 1.40
CA CYS A 104 10.06 -7.79 1.23
C CYS A 104 10.96 -7.54 0.02
N ASN A 105 11.02 -8.42 -0.95
CA ASN A 105 11.65 -8.13 -2.23
C ASN A 105 10.72 -7.28 -3.08
N CYS A 106 10.70 -6.00 -2.78
CA CYS A 106 10.05 -4.99 -3.60
C CYS A 106 10.85 -4.81 -4.89
N LYS A 107 10.48 -5.56 -5.88
CA LYS A 107 10.94 -5.29 -7.25
C LYS A 107 9.85 -4.61 -8.03
#